data_d2a09f8ad735573bb7b0200a8e84dd84
#
_entry.id   d2a09f8ad735573bb7b0200a8e84dd84
#
_cell.length_a   1.000
_cell.length_b   1.000
_cell.length_c   1.000
_cell.angle_alpha   90.00
_cell.angle_beta   90.00
_cell.angle_gamma   90.00
#
_symmetry.space_group_name_H-M   'P 1'
#
loop_
_entity.id
_entity.type
_entity.pdbx_description
1 polymer ?
#
loop_
_entity_poly.entity_id
_entity_poly.type
_entity_poly.pdbx_seq_one_letter_code
_entity_poly.pdbx_strand_id
1 'polypeptide(L)'
;MRRRLIRIAVILLFFPPLAAAVAGWLVGLAYLHPIRRELTPDLIREADTSFAVTRSHREDFNVRAADGALLRGWLVRPPNPNGSWVLLYHGVADNRVGVIGQSEFLLGAGYSVVMMDARAHGASEGPIATYGWLEREDTRAIVDALMRAEFPSHIRVQMRFPKLPPGIPPPEPLPFHIFALGESMGAGIALQSAAADPRIEAVVAEAPFANLREASYDYAGLRWSPLLGKTWFAPFSWALVYRGESFAGFPAAAVSPEKAVAARPFPVLLICDEKDEALPCRHSEMIYAAARGPKQLWVVPGAYHTAALGFRPEEFRRRVLSFFATYSNASVPAAAPPPSPTPSAADPRPEAKDRK
;
A
#
# COMPACT_ATOMS: atom_id res chain seq x y z
N MET A 1 -51.64 18.25 -20.78
CA MET A 1 -50.88 16.98 -20.65
C MET A 1 -49.42 17.14 -21.04
N ARG A 2 -49.07 17.60 -22.24
CA ARG A 2 -47.66 17.72 -22.73
C ARG A 2 -46.74 18.56 -21.84
N ARG A 3 -47.18 19.73 -21.31
CA ARG A 3 -46.38 20.58 -20.40
C ARG A 3 -46.10 19.92 -19.03
N ARG A 4 -47.03 19.09 -18.51
CA ARG A 4 -46.78 18.33 -17.27
C ARG A 4 -45.79 17.21 -17.50
N LEU A 5 -45.89 16.49 -18.62
CA LEU A 5 -44.94 15.43 -18.99
C LEU A 5 -43.54 15.99 -19.20
N ILE A 6 -43.41 17.16 -19.85
CA ILE A 6 -42.10 17.84 -20.01
C ILE A 6 -41.52 18.23 -18.63
N ARG A 7 -42.31 18.79 -17.72
CA ARG A 7 -41.85 19.13 -16.37
C ARG A 7 -41.38 17.90 -15.59
N ILE A 8 -42.15 16.81 -15.66
CA ILE A 8 -41.78 15.54 -15.01
C ILE A 8 -40.48 15.00 -15.63
N ALA A 9 -40.33 15.00 -16.94
CA ALA A 9 -39.12 14.54 -17.62
C ALA A 9 -37.91 15.40 -17.25
N VAL A 10 -38.05 16.72 -17.15
CA VAL A 10 -36.97 17.64 -16.70
C VAL A 10 -36.61 17.35 -15.24
N ILE A 11 -37.57 17.16 -14.36
CA ILE A 11 -37.30 16.83 -12.95
C ILE A 11 -36.55 15.49 -12.86
N LEU A 12 -37.02 14.45 -13.54
CA LEU A 12 -36.39 13.13 -13.56
C LEU A 12 -34.98 13.14 -14.18
N LEU A 13 -34.72 14.06 -15.10
CA LEU A 13 -33.42 14.19 -15.74
C LEU A 13 -32.38 14.91 -14.85
N PHE A 14 -32.79 15.97 -14.17
CA PHE A 14 -31.84 16.84 -13.43
C PHE A 14 -31.80 16.59 -11.94
N PHE A 15 -32.89 16.13 -11.34
CA PHE A 15 -32.94 15.92 -9.87
C PHE A 15 -32.02 14.81 -9.39
N PRO A 16 -31.93 13.60 -9.98
CA PRO A 16 -31.03 12.54 -9.49
C PRO A 16 -29.55 12.92 -9.56
N PRO A 17 -29.00 13.46 -10.66
CA PRO A 17 -27.61 13.88 -10.69
C PRO A 17 -27.30 15.04 -9.73
N LEU A 18 -28.24 15.99 -9.54
CA LEU A 18 -28.09 17.04 -8.55
C LEU A 18 -28.08 16.48 -7.12
N ALA A 19 -29.02 15.58 -6.81
CA ALA A 19 -29.07 14.91 -5.51
C ALA A 19 -27.80 14.10 -5.24
N ALA A 20 -27.28 13.40 -6.25
CA ALA A 20 -26.01 12.68 -6.18
C ALA A 20 -24.83 13.63 -5.93
N ALA A 21 -24.77 14.79 -6.61
CA ALA A 21 -23.72 15.78 -6.37
C ALA A 21 -23.79 16.37 -4.95
N VAL A 22 -25.00 16.69 -4.46
CA VAL A 22 -25.19 17.17 -3.08
C VAL A 22 -24.76 16.13 -2.08
N ALA A 23 -25.16 14.86 -2.27
CA ALA A 23 -24.76 13.77 -1.39
C ALA A 23 -23.22 13.59 -1.41
N GLY A 24 -22.58 13.61 -2.57
CA GLY A 24 -21.13 13.55 -2.70
C GLY A 24 -20.43 14.71 -1.99
N TRP A 25 -20.97 15.91 -2.09
CA TRP A 25 -20.45 17.08 -1.36
C TRP A 25 -20.56 16.91 0.16
N LEU A 26 -21.71 16.45 0.66
CA LEU A 26 -21.94 16.28 2.11
C LEU A 26 -20.99 15.26 2.72
N VAL A 27 -20.71 14.17 2.02
CA VAL A 27 -19.80 13.12 2.50
C VAL A 27 -18.36 13.30 2.05
N GLY A 28 -18.07 14.33 1.26
CA GLY A 28 -16.78 14.54 0.59
C GLY A 28 -15.58 14.77 1.50
N LEU A 29 -15.77 14.90 2.81
CA LEU A 29 -14.69 14.96 3.79
C LEU A 29 -14.49 13.62 4.52
N ALA A 30 -15.45 12.71 4.43
CA ALA A 30 -15.43 11.48 5.22
C ALA A 30 -14.18 10.61 4.91
N TYR A 31 -13.76 10.56 3.64
CA TYR A 31 -12.58 9.77 3.28
C TYR A 31 -11.27 10.37 3.78
N LEU A 32 -11.21 11.69 4.01
CA LEU A 32 -10.04 12.35 4.59
C LEU A 32 -9.94 12.14 6.11
N HIS A 33 -11.04 11.79 6.76
CA HIS A 33 -11.14 11.59 8.20
C HIS A 33 -11.52 10.14 8.51
N PRO A 34 -10.61 9.17 8.28
CA PRO A 34 -10.90 7.77 8.55
C PRO A 34 -11.19 7.55 10.04
N ILE A 35 -12.00 6.52 10.32
CA ILE A 35 -12.19 6.04 11.68
C ILE A 35 -10.82 5.59 12.20
N ARG A 36 -10.40 6.08 13.38
CA ARG A 36 -9.16 5.65 14.01
C ARG A 36 -9.37 4.36 14.77
N ARG A 37 -8.71 3.30 14.38
CA ARG A 37 -8.58 2.09 15.20
C ARG A 37 -7.54 2.37 16.28
N GLU A 38 -7.98 2.48 17.53
CA GLU A 38 -7.07 2.73 18.64
C GLU A 38 -6.09 1.58 18.85
N LEU A 39 -4.85 1.92 19.20
CA LEU A 39 -3.84 0.95 19.59
C LEU A 39 -4.03 0.58 21.07
N THR A 40 -4.86 -0.42 21.34
CA THR A 40 -5.17 -0.86 22.70
C THR A 40 -4.02 -1.67 23.32
N PRO A 41 -3.95 -1.77 24.66
CA PRO A 41 -2.97 -2.64 25.33
C PRO A 41 -3.07 -4.11 24.89
N ASP A 42 -4.26 -4.58 24.51
CA ASP A 42 -4.47 -5.95 24.02
C ASP A 42 -3.81 -6.17 22.67
N LEU A 43 -3.99 -5.23 21.73
CA LEU A 43 -3.31 -5.26 20.42
C LEU A 43 -1.78 -5.19 20.56
N ILE A 44 -1.27 -4.40 21.51
CA ILE A 44 0.17 -4.34 21.78
C ILE A 44 0.66 -5.69 22.29
N ARG A 45 -0.06 -6.35 23.21
CA ARG A 45 0.32 -7.68 23.71
C ARG A 45 0.26 -8.75 22.63
N GLU A 46 -0.73 -8.69 21.73
CA GLU A 46 -0.81 -9.56 20.55
C GLU A 46 0.43 -9.40 19.67
N ALA A 47 0.80 -8.17 19.36
CA ALA A 47 2.00 -7.86 18.60
C ALA A 47 3.27 -8.36 19.31
N ASP A 48 3.42 -8.10 20.60
CA ASP A 48 4.58 -8.55 21.38
C ASP A 48 4.66 -10.09 21.42
N THR A 49 3.53 -10.79 21.44
CA THR A 49 3.48 -12.26 21.34
C THR A 49 3.97 -12.74 19.98
N SER A 50 3.53 -12.09 18.89
CA SER A 50 4.02 -12.40 17.53
C SER A 50 5.53 -12.16 17.40
N PHE A 51 6.05 -11.05 17.93
CA PHE A 51 7.49 -10.76 17.91
C PHE A 51 8.30 -11.75 18.76
N ALA A 52 7.73 -12.27 19.86
CA ALA A 52 8.36 -13.31 20.67
C ALA A 52 8.54 -14.63 19.90
N VAL A 53 7.62 -14.98 19.00
CA VAL A 53 7.74 -16.18 18.13
C VAL A 53 9.02 -16.11 17.30
N THR A 54 9.33 -14.96 16.75
CA THR A 54 10.53 -14.71 15.94
C THR A 54 11.73 -14.29 16.77
N ARG A 55 11.60 -14.20 18.11
CA ARG A 55 12.60 -13.66 19.03
C ARG A 55 13.08 -12.26 18.66
N SER A 56 12.22 -11.49 18.05
CA SER A 56 12.52 -10.13 17.59
C SER A 56 12.37 -9.12 18.70
N HIS A 57 13.16 -8.05 18.61
CA HIS A 57 13.12 -6.93 19.55
C HIS A 57 12.38 -5.75 18.94
N ARG A 58 11.37 -5.25 19.65
CA ARG A 58 10.60 -4.07 19.30
C ARG A 58 11.05 -2.86 20.12
N GLU A 59 11.19 -1.73 19.46
CA GLU A 59 11.40 -0.43 20.09
C GLU A 59 10.42 0.61 19.52
N ASP A 60 10.03 1.58 20.34
CA ASP A 60 9.18 2.67 19.89
C ASP A 60 9.96 3.60 18.95
N PHE A 61 9.31 3.96 17.85
CA PHE A 61 9.88 4.80 16.83
C PHE A 61 8.94 5.96 16.50
N ASN A 62 9.32 7.15 16.93
CA ASN A 62 8.52 8.35 16.75
C ASN A 62 9.26 9.32 15.81
N VAL A 63 8.54 9.79 14.78
CA VAL A 63 9.09 10.65 13.76
C VAL A 63 8.22 11.90 13.61
N ARG A 64 8.83 13.07 13.57
CA ARG A 64 8.11 14.31 13.32
C ARG A 64 8.08 14.58 11.81
N ALA A 65 6.89 14.65 11.26
CA ALA A 65 6.65 15.03 9.87
C ALA A 65 7.02 16.50 9.61
N ALA A 66 7.16 16.88 8.35
CA ALA A 66 7.53 18.24 7.96
C ALA A 66 6.53 19.32 8.40
N ASP A 67 5.26 18.97 8.49
CA ASP A 67 4.17 19.83 8.98
C ASP A 67 4.03 19.84 10.52
N GLY A 68 4.92 19.11 11.22
CA GLY A 68 4.97 19.04 12.68
C GLY A 68 4.18 17.90 13.29
N ALA A 69 3.39 17.13 12.53
CA ALA A 69 2.65 15.98 13.03
C ALA A 69 3.60 14.90 13.59
N LEU A 70 3.30 14.37 14.77
CA LEU A 70 4.07 13.30 15.37
C LEU A 70 3.55 11.94 14.89
N LEU A 71 4.35 11.26 14.10
CA LEU A 71 4.09 9.92 13.61
C LEU A 71 4.64 8.91 14.61
N ARG A 72 3.87 7.89 14.94
CA ARG A 72 4.19 6.89 15.93
C ARG A 72 4.27 5.53 15.29
N GLY A 73 5.28 4.76 15.69
CA GLY A 73 5.52 3.44 15.13
C GLY A 73 6.44 2.59 15.97
N TRP A 74 6.89 1.53 15.34
CA TRP A 74 7.85 0.58 15.89
C TRP A 74 8.95 0.28 14.88
N LEU A 75 10.18 0.17 15.39
CA LEU A 75 11.25 -0.57 14.74
C LEU A 75 11.29 -1.96 15.36
N VAL A 76 11.30 -2.98 14.52
CA VAL A 76 11.38 -4.37 15.00
C VAL A 76 12.54 -5.06 14.29
N ARG A 77 13.47 -5.61 15.08
CA ARG A 77 14.66 -6.29 14.56
C ARG A 77 14.66 -7.75 14.95
N PRO A 78 14.91 -8.66 14.01
CA PRO A 78 15.12 -10.07 14.31
C PRO A 78 16.51 -10.27 14.98
N PRO A 79 16.76 -11.43 15.63
CA PRO A 79 18.04 -11.69 16.29
C PRO A 79 19.23 -11.73 15.31
N ASN A 80 19.00 -12.11 14.06
CA ASN A 80 20.00 -12.19 13.00
C ASN A 80 19.53 -11.37 11.78
N PRO A 81 19.67 -10.05 11.78
CA PRO A 81 19.23 -9.21 10.68
C PRO A 81 20.09 -9.41 9.44
N ASN A 82 19.46 -9.44 8.26
CA ASN A 82 20.14 -9.58 6.97
C ASN A 82 20.60 -8.24 6.36
N GLY A 83 20.46 -7.13 7.10
CA GLY A 83 20.81 -5.78 6.65
C GLY A 83 19.70 -5.05 5.87
N SER A 84 18.60 -5.72 5.58
CA SER A 84 17.48 -5.12 4.84
C SER A 84 16.32 -4.73 5.76
N TRP A 85 15.70 -3.60 5.45
CA TRP A 85 14.52 -3.08 6.13
C TRP A 85 13.30 -3.10 5.22
N VAL A 86 12.14 -3.41 5.79
CA VAL A 86 10.86 -3.31 5.09
C VAL A 86 9.94 -2.32 5.82
N LEU A 87 9.54 -1.27 5.12
CA LEU A 87 8.51 -0.34 5.58
C LEU A 87 7.14 -0.98 5.36
N LEU A 88 6.38 -1.20 6.43
CA LEU A 88 5.06 -1.83 6.39
C LEU A 88 3.97 -0.76 6.51
N TYR A 89 3.01 -0.78 5.55
CA TYR A 89 1.92 0.18 5.46
C TYR A 89 0.57 -0.52 5.56
N HIS A 90 -0.17 -0.20 6.61
CA HIS A 90 -1.52 -0.72 6.86
C HIS A 90 -2.60 -0.08 5.98
N GLY A 91 -3.78 -0.68 5.92
CA GLY A 91 -4.95 -0.19 5.22
C GLY A 91 -5.63 1.00 5.90
N VAL A 92 -6.63 1.60 5.22
CA VAL A 92 -7.44 2.69 5.79
C VAL A 92 -8.24 2.21 7.01
N ALA A 93 -8.43 3.10 7.99
CA ALA A 93 -9.13 2.83 9.25
C ALA A 93 -8.50 1.72 10.13
N ASP A 94 -7.22 1.42 9.92
CA ASP A 94 -6.45 0.47 10.70
C ASP A 94 -5.30 1.16 11.45
N ASN A 95 -4.37 0.38 11.99
CA ASN A 95 -3.14 0.82 12.64
C ASN A 95 -2.00 -0.16 12.33
N ARG A 96 -0.79 0.11 12.85
CA ARG A 96 0.41 -0.70 12.62
C ARG A 96 0.26 -2.20 12.91
N VAL A 97 -0.68 -2.61 13.76
CA VAL A 97 -0.90 -4.03 14.09
C VAL A 97 -1.63 -4.76 12.94
N GLY A 98 -2.34 -4.04 12.06
CA GLY A 98 -2.97 -4.65 10.89
C GLY A 98 -2.01 -5.40 9.97
N VAL A 99 -0.75 -5.01 9.95
CA VAL A 99 0.31 -5.66 9.15
C VAL A 99 1.22 -6.60 9.97
N ILE A 100 0.73 -7.08 11.13
CA ILE A 100 1.50 -7.96 12.01
C ILE A 100 1.85 -9.30 11.33
N GLY A 101 0.93 -9.87 10.55
CA GLY A 101 1.17 -11.12 9.81
C GLY A 101 2.27 -10.99 8.77
N GLN A 102 2.35 -9.84 8.11
CA GLN A 102 3.42 -9.51 7.17
C GLN A 102 4.76 -9.34 7.90
N SER A 103 4.76 -8.72 9.07
CA SER A 103 5.98 -8.55 9.87
C SER A 103 6.54 -9.87 10.35
N GLU A 104 5.71 -10.83 10.77
CA GLU A 104 6.12 -12.11 11.33
C GLU A 104 6.99 -12.91 10.37
N PHE A 105 6.55 -13.12 9.14
CA PHE A 105 7.34 -13.91 8.18
C PHE A 105 8.58 -13.16 7.68
N LEU A 106 8.54 -11.82 7.60
CA LEU A 106 9.70 -11.01 7.23
C LEU A 106 10.78 -11.08 8.31
N LEU A 107 10.40 -10.92 9.58
CA LEU A 107 11.30 -11.06 10.72
C LEU A 107 11.90 -12.48 10.79
N GLY A 108 11.06 -13.51 10.56
CA GLY A 108 11.52 -14.90 10.47
C GLY A 108 12.53 -15.16 9.35
N ALA A 109 12.51 -14.35 8.28
CA ALA A 109 13.47 -14.38 7.18
C ALA A 109 14.67 -13.42 7.34
N GLY A 110 14.79 -12.77 8.48
CA GLY A 110 15.93 -11.89 8.80
C GLY A 110 15.76 -10.42 8.38
N TYR A 111 14.62 -10.03 7.81
CA TYR A 111 14.34 -8.61 7.52
C TYR A 111 13.98 -7.88 8.81
N SER A 112 14.53 -6.69 9.01
CA SER A 112 14.03 -5.74 10.00
C SER A 112 12.82 -5.00 9.44
N VAL A 113 11.86 -4.61 10.29
CA VAL A 113 10.65 -3.93 9.82
C VAL A 113 10.41 -2.60 10.53
N VAL A 114 9.86 -1.65 9.79
CA VAL A 114 9.32 -0.39 10.29
C VAL A 114 7.81 -0.45 10.17
N MET A 115 7.11 -0.36 11.29
CA MET A 115 5.65 -0.42 11.36
C MET A 115 5.13 0.90 11.92
N MET A 116 4.63 1.78 11.06
CA MET A 116 4.12 3.10 11.45
C MET A 116 2.60 3.13 11.38
N ASP A 117 1.96 3.83 12.32
CA ASP A 117 0.62 4.32 12.04
C ASP A 117 0.73 5.46 11.03
N ALA A 118 -0.01 5.38 9.95
CA ALA A 118 -0.12 6.48 9.00
C ALA A 118 -0.71 7.73 9.69
N ARG A 119 -0.47 8.93 9.12
CA ARG A 119 -1.14 10.14 9.63
C ARG A 119 -2.65 9.94 9.71
N ALA A 120 -3.31 10.56 10.67
CA ALA A 120 -4.74 10.41 10.97
C ALA A 120 -5.19 8.98 11.35
N HIS A 121 -4.27 8.04 11.60
CA HIS A 121 -4.57 6.67 12.01
C HIS A 121 -3.89 6.32 13.34
N GLY A 122 -4.39 5.27 14.01
CA GLY A 122 -3.81 4.74 15.24
C GLY A 122 -3.45 5.82 16.24
N ALA A 123 -2.20 5.80 16.71
CA ALA A 123 -1.64 6.77 17.67
C ALA A 123 -0.91 7.95 17.00
N SER A 124 -0.80 7.98 15.67
CA SER A 124 -0.18 9.08 14.94
C SER A 124 -1.05 10.32 14.92
N GLU A 125 -0.41 11.49 14.93
CA GLU A 125 -1.07 12.77 14.74
C GLU A 125 -1.40 13.01 13.25
N GLY A 126 -1.95 14.16 12.97
CA GLY A 126 -2.41 14.59 11.65
C GLY A 126 -3.93 14.68 11.60
N PRO A 127 -4.47 15.78 11.03
CA PRO A 127 -5.91 16.00 10.96
C PRO A 127 -6.61 15.16 9.89
N ILE A 128 -5.89 14.80 8.83
CA ILE A 128 -6.44 14.11 7.65
C ILE A 128 -5.48 13.07 7.10
N ALA A 129 -6.04 12.06 6.45
CA ALA A 129 -5.33 11.13 5.57
C ALA A 129 -5.38 11.66 4.13
N THR A 130 -4.26 11.58 3.41
CA THR A 130 -4.17 12.11 2.04
C THR A 130 -3.80 11.06 0.98
N TYR A 131 -3.81 9.78 1.37
CA TYR A 131 -3.63 8.62 0.48
C TYR A 131 -2.35 8.64 -0.35
N GLY A 132 -1.29 9.26 0.18
CA GLY A 132 0.02 9.31 -0.45
C GLY A 132 0.49 10.72 -0.83
N TRP A 133 -0.32 11.78 -0.66
CA TRP A 133 0.14 13.15 -0.91
C TRP A 133 1.09 13.65 0.18
N LEU A 134 0.65 13.65 1.45
CA LEU A 134 1.51 13.98 2.58
C LEU A 134 2.29 12.74 3.07
N GLU A 135 1.69 11.57 2.99
CA GLU A 135 2.30 10.32 3.48
C GLU A 135 3.62 9.97 2.77
N ARG A 136 3.84 10.37 1.51
CA ARG A 136 5.14 10.22 0.85
C ARG A 136 6.23 11.09 1.47
N GLU A 137 5.88 12.29 1.95
CA GLU A 137 6.82 13.15 2.68
C GLU A 137 7.02 12.65 4.12
N ASP A 138 5.96 12.09 4.75
CA ASP A 138 6.08 11.38 6.01
C ASP A 138 7.05 10.20 5.89
N THR A 139 6.90 9.41 4.82
CA THR A 139 7.81 8.30 4.53
C THR A 139 9.26 8.78 4.38
N ARG A 140 9.49 9.89 3.69
CA ARG A 140 10.84 10.47 3.60
C ARG A 140 11.41 10.80 4.98
N ALA A 141 10.62 11.42 5.86
CA ALA A 141 11.02 11.71 7.23
C ALA A 141 11.29 10.43 8.04
N ILE A 142 10.48 9.38 7.83
CA ILE A 142 10.67 8.06 8.44
C ILE A 142 11.99 7.43 7.98
N VAL A 143 12.25 7.42 6.67
CA VAL A 143 13.51 6.90 6.10
C VAL A 143 14.72 7.71 6.60
N ASP A 144 14.62 9.03 6.67
CA ASP A 144 15.68 9.88 7.24
C ASP A 144 15.95 9.56 8.72
N ALA A 145 14.89 9.32 9.50
CA ALA A 145 15.02 8.95 10.91
C ALA A 145 15.61 7.54 11.06
N LEU A 146 15.19 6.58 10.22
CA LEU A 146 15.76 5.24 10.17
C LEU A 146 17.25 5.28 9.85
N MET A 147 17.65 6.03 8.83
CA MET A 147 19.05 6.19 8.45
C MET A 147 19.88 6.80 9.59
N ARG A 148 19.32 7.74 10.36
CA ARG A 148 20.01 8.30 11.54
C ARG A 148 20.13 7.28 12.68
N ALA A 149 19.12 6.43 12.88
CA ALA A 149 19.13 5.40 13.91
C ALA A 149 20.15 4.30 13.59
N GLU A 150 20.23 3.87 12.32
CA GLU A 150 21.16 2.83 11.87
C GLU A 150 22.60 3.36 11.72
N PHE A 151 22.77 4.64 11.34
CA PHE A 151 24.08 5.25 11.09
C PHE A 151 24.26 6.55 11.89
N PRO A 152 24.28 6.50 13.22
CA PRO A 152 24.49 7.69 14.03
C PRO A 152 25.88 8.29 13.74
N SER A 153 25.89 9.62 13.49
CA SER A 153 27.11 10.36 13.06
C SER A 153 28.29 10.22 14.00
N HIS A 154 28.04 10.01 15.31
CA HIS A 154 29.08 9.82 16.33
C HIS A 154 29.74 8.43 16.26
N ILE A 155 29.09 7.40 15.65
CA ILE A 155 29.74 6.10 15.43
C ILE A 155 30.76 6.19 14.29
N ARG A 156 30.59 7.06 13.29
CA ARG A 156 31.61 7.32 12.26
C ARG A 156 32.94 7.81 12.84
N VAL A 157 32.94 8.47 13.98
CA VAL A 157 34.16 9.03 14.61
C VAL A 157 34.77 8.04 15.58
N GLN A 158 34.01 7.11 16.16
CA GLN A 158 34.50 6.18 17.18
C GLN A 158 34.80 4.77 16.66
N MET A 159 34.45 4.40 15.44
CA MET A 159 35.05 3.24 14.78
C MET A 159 36.48 3.60 14.31
N ARG A 160 37.34 4.02 15.26
CA ARG A 160 38.72 3.59 15.23
C ARG A 160 38.64 2.08 15.43
N PHE A 161 38.57 1.34 14.36
CA PHE A 161 38.76 -0.08 14.37
C PHE A 161 39.98 -0.35 15.27
N PRO A 162 39.91 -1.19 16.32
CA PRO A 162 41.12 -1.70 16.93
C PRO A 162 41.94 -2.21 15.75
N LYS A 163 43.19 -1.82 15.63
CA LYS A 163 44.06 -2.22 14.49
C LYS A 163 43.84 -3.71 14.31
N LEU A 164 43.10 -4.08 13.27
CA LEU A 164 42.93 -5.48 12.89
C LEU A 164 44.35 -6.05 12.73
N PRO A 165 44.60 -7.27 13.17
CA PRO A 165 45.89 -7.92 12.94
C PRO A 165 46.23 -7.80 11.45
N PRO A 166 47.50 -7.58 11.09
CA PRO A 166 47.90 -7.46 9.68
C PRO A 166 47.40 -8.68 8.89
N GLY A 167 46.64 -8.45 7.78
CA GLY A 167 46.14 -9.51 6.91
C GLY A 167 44.66 -9.91 7.13
N ILE A 168 43.94 -9.36 8.12
CA ILE A 168 42.51 -9.56 8.26
C ILE A 168 41.81 -8.33 7.60
N PRO A 169 41.08 -8.51 6.48
CA PRO A 169 40.31 -7.43 5.92
C PRO A 169 39.19 -7.02 6.92
N PRO A 170 38.82 -5.72 6.98
CA PRO A 170 37.69 -5.30 7.78
C PRO A 170 36.44 -6.06 7.32
N PRO A 171 35.55 -6.43 8.26
CA PRO A 171 34.28 -7.04 7.87
C PRO A 171 33.56 -6.10 6.89
N GLU A 172 33.10 -6.63 5.76
CA GLU A 172 32.29 -5.86 4.85
C GLU A 172 31.02 -5.39 5.60
N PRO A 173 30.66 -4.11 5.50
CA PRO A 173 29.41 -3.66 6.07
C PRO A 173 28.27 -4.45 5.43
N LEU A 174 27.33 -4.94 6.23
CA LEU A 174 26.12 -5.58 5.71
C LEU A 174 25.45 -4.62 4.72
N PRO A 175 25.01 -5.13 3.57
CA PRO A 175 24.27 -4.33 2.63
C PRO A 175 23.04 -3.72 3.33
N PHE A 176 22.77 -2.45 3.10
CA PHE A 176 21.64 -1.76 3.68
C PHE A 176 20.62 -1.47 2.59
N HIS A 177 19.50 -2.20 2.61
CA HIS A 177 18.42 -2.06 1.64
C HIS A 177 17.13 -1.64 2.33
N ILE A 178 16.35 -0.80 1.67
CA ILE A 178 15.03 -0.41 2.14
C ILE A 178 14.00 -0.82 1.09
N PHE A 179 13.05 -1.63 1.52
CA PHE A 179 11.90 -2.07 0.75
C PHE A 179 10.60 -1.56 1.36
N ALA A 180 9.50 -1.65 0.64
CA ALA A 180 8.18 -1.33 1.13
C ALA A 180 7.19 -2.46 0.83
N LEU A 181 6.30 -2.75 1.78
CA LEU A 181 5.14 -3.60 1.59
C LEU A 181 3.93 -2.90 2.17
N GLY A 182 2.87 -2.79 1.38
CA GLY A 182 1.64 -2.15 1.82
C GLY A 182 0.41 -2.85 1.27
N GLU A 183 -0.71 -2.64 1.98
CA GLU A 183 -2.02 -3.16 1.62
C GLU A 183 -3.02 -2.01 1.45
N SER A 184 -3.93 -2.10 0.47
CA SER A 184 -5.01 -1.14 0.23
C SER A 184 -4.49 0.31 0.13
N MET A 185 -4.93 1.20 1.03
CA MET A 185 -4.39 2.56 1.17
C MET A 185 -2.86 2.55 1.31
N GLY A 186 -2.33 1.66 2.17
CA GLY A 186 -0.90 1.52 2.41
C GLY A 186 -0.12 1.10 1.17
N ALA A 187 -0.70 0.27 0.29
CA ALA A 187 -0.12 -0.09 -0.99
C ALA A 187 0.03 1.13 -1.92
N GLY A 188 -1.01 1.96 -1.97
CA GLY A 188 -0.97 3.23 -2.71
C GLY A 188 0.07 4.20 -2.16
N ILE A 189 0.21 4.29 -0.83
CA ILE A 189 1.24 5.10 -0.16
C ILE A 189 2.63 4.57 -0.50
N ALA A 190 2.88 3.27 -0.37
CA ALA A 190 4.17 2.64 -0.64
C ALA A 190 4.67 2.92 -2.07
N LEU A 191 3.80 2.77 -3.08
CA LEU A 191 4.12 3.04 -4.48
C LEU A 191 4.48 4.51 -4.73
N GLN A 192 3.72 5.44 -4.16
CA GLN A 192 3.98 6.87 -4.30
C GLN A 192 5.23 7.30 -3.52
N SER A 193 5.47 6.71 -2.35
CA SER A 193 6.66 6.96 -1.54
C SER A 193 7.93 6.50 -2.24
N ALA A 194 7.93 5.30 -2.83
CA ALA A 194 9.06 4.80 -3.60
C ALA A 194 9.36 5.67 -4.82
N ALA A 195 8.33 6.20 -5.48
CA ALA A 195 8.55 7.14 -6.60
C ALA A 195 9.17 8.47 -6.13
N ALA A 196 8.85 8.92 -4.91
CA ALA A 196 9.36 10.16 -4.34
C ALA A 196 10.74 10.00 -3.68
N ASP A 197 11.05 8.82 -3.15
CA ASP A 197 12.31 8.53 -2.43
C ASP A 197 13.05 7.34 -3.04
N PRO A 198 14.17 7.56 -3.75
CA PRO A 198 14.93 6.51 -4.42
C PRO A 198 15.60 5.51 -3.47
N ARG A 199 15.66 5.78 -2.17
CA ARG A 199 16.17 4.85 -1.17
C ARG A 199 15.25 3.66 -0.96
N ILE A 200 13.97 3.76 -1.33
CA ILE A 200 13.05 2.63 -1.39
C ILE A 200 13.26 1.92 -2.72
N GLU A 201 13.87 0.74 -2.67
CA GLU A 201 14.42 0.05 -3.83
C GLU A 201 13.42 -0.84 -4.54
N ALA A 202 12.46 -1.45 -3.81
CA ALA A 202 11.42 -2.30 -4.36
C ALA A 202 10.14 -2.24 -3.51
N VAL A 203 8.98 -2.47 -4.15
CA VAL A 203 7.68 -2.39 -3.50
C VAL A 203 6.84 -3.63 -3.77
N VAL A 204 6.25 -4.17 -2.70
CA VAL A 204 5.12 -5.12 -2.78
C VAL A 204 3.85 -4.35 -2.43
N ALA A 205 2.86 -4.41 -3.30
CA ALA A 205 1.60 -3.68 -3.15
C ALA A 205 0.41 -4.62 -3.33
N GLU A 206 -0.31 -4.91 -2.22
CA GLU A 206 -1.52 -5.73 -2.22
C GLU A 206 -2.76 -4.84 -2.31
N ALA A 207 -3.66 -5.15 -3.24
CA ALA A 207 -4.89 -4.43 -3.49
C ALA A 207 -4.74 -2.90 -3.57
N PRO A 208 -3.77 -2.34 -4.33
CA PRO A 208 -3.59 -0.90 -4.45
C PRO A 208 -4.71 -0.26 -5.27
N PHE A 209 -5.05 1.00 -4.96
CA PHE A 209 -5.84 1.83 -5.88
C PHE A 209 -4.93 2.45 -6.97
N ALA A 210 -5.43 2.58 -8.21
CA ALA A 210 -4.66 3.19 -9.30
C ALA A 210 -4.53 4.71 -9.14
N ASN A 211 -5.65 5.36 -8.82
CA ASN A 211 -5.73 6.78 -8.48
C ASN A 211 -7.04 7.05 -7.73
N LEU A 212 -7.12 8.18 -7.00
CA LEU A 212 -8.30 8.50 -6.18
C LEU A 212 -9.59 8.61 -6.99
N ARG A 213 -9.52 9.10 -8.24
CA ARG A 213 -10.71 9.26 -9.08
C ARG A 213 -11.30 7.91 -9.49
N GLU A 214 -10.46 6.98 -9.95
CA GLU A 214 -10.92 5.63 -10.29
C GLU A 214 -11.50 4.91 -9.07
N ALA A 215 -10.84 5.01 -7.91
CA ALA A 215 -11.37 4.46 -6.67
C ALA A 215 -12.73 5.08 -6.30
N SER A 216 -12.90 6.40 -6.46
CA SER A 216 -14.18 7.07 -6.18
C SER A 216 -15.33 6.57 -7.06
N TYR A 217 -15.05 6.14 -8.29
CA TYR A 217 -16.06 5.56 -9.17
C TYR A 217 -16.52 4.17 -8.71
N ASP A 218 -15.62 3.34 -8.18
CA ASP A 218 -16.01 2.04 -7.64
C ASP A 218 -16.90 2.20 -6.41
N TYR A 219 -16.51 3.08 -5.49
CA TYR A 219 -17.33 3.38 -4.31
C TYR A 219 -18.69 3.99 -4.68
N ALA A 220 -18.73 4.95 -5.62
CA ALA A 220 -19.97 5.56 -6.08
C ALA A 220 -20.84 4.58 -6.88
N GLY A 221 -20.24 3.66 -7.62
CA GLY A 221 -20.92 2.57 -8.31
C GLY A 221 -21.39 1.45 -7.39
N LEU A 222 -21.41 1.68 -6.06
CA LEU A 222 -21.84 0.75 -5.03
C LEU A 222 -21.04 -0.59 -5.08
N ARG A 223 -19.84 -0.55 -5.63
CA ARG A 223 -18.96 -1.70 -5.87
C ARG A 223 -19.51 -2.74 -6.86
N TRP A 224 -20.67 -2.46 -7.48
CA TRP A 224 -21.28 -3.34 -8.49
C TRP A 224 -20.70 -3.11 -9.87
N SER A 225 -20.45 -1.85 -10.22
CA SER A 225 -19.93 -1.49 -11.53
C SER A 225 -19.30 -0.12 -11.54
N PRO A 226 -18.00 -0.01 -11.96
CA PRO A 226 -17.36 1.29 -12.14
C PRO A 226 -18.06 2.12 -13.22
N LEU A 227 -18.76 1.46 -14.16
CA LEU A 227 -19.54 2.17 -15.19
C LEU A 227 -20.70 2.98 -14.59
N LEU A 228 -21.36 2.46 -13.54
CA LEU A 228 -22.40 3.21 -12.82
C LEU A 228 -21.79 4.45 -12.14
N GLY A 229 -20.62 4.29 -11.51
CA GLY A 229 -19.88 5.41 -10.91
C GLY A 229 -19.42 6.45 -11.93
N LYS A 230 -19.05 6.02 -13.14
CA LYS A 230 -18.60 6.90 -14.24
C LYS A 230 -19.75 7.55 -15.00
N THR A 231 -20.98 7.09 -14.83
CA THR A 231 -22.18 7.60 -15.56
C THR A 231 -23.18 8.20 -14.59
N TRP A 232 -24.09 7.40 -14.05
CA TRP A 232 -25.21 7.88 -13.21
C TRP A 232 -24.74 8.53 -11.92
N PHE A 233 -23.71 8.00 -11.29
CA PHE A 233 -23.15 8.51 -10.03
C PHE A 233 -21.89 9.37 -10.22
N ALA A 234 -21.50 9.68 -11.46
CA ALA A 234 -20.37 10.58 -11.73
C ALA A 234 -20.47 11.92 -10.97
N PRO A 235 -21.63 12.60 -10.90
CA PRO A 235 -21.78 13.83 -10.13
C PRO A 235 -21.46 13.65 -8.64
N PHE A 236 -21.81 12.51 -8.05
CA PHE A 236 -21.44 12.16 -6.68
C PHE A 236 -19.91 12.08 -6.53
N SER A 237 -19.25 11.28 -7.37
CA SER A 237 -17.78 11.11 -7.33
C SER A 237 -17.04 12.43 -7.55
N TRP A 238 -17.52 13.24 -8.49
CA TRP A 238 -16.91 14.54 -8.76
C TRP A 238 -17.04 15.51 -7.60
N ALA A 239 -18.23 15.60 -7.01
CA ALA A 239 -18.49 16.48 -5.87
C ALA A 239 -17.69 16.03 -4.62
N LEU A 240 -17.62 14.72 -4.37
CA LEU A 240 -16.84 14.12 -3.28
C LEU A 240 -15.36 14.47 -3.42
N VAL A 241 -14.76 14.18 -4.58
CA VAL A 241 -13.34 14.44 -4.84
C VAL A 241 -13.05 15.94 -4.79
N TYR A 242 -13.88 16.78 -5.46
CA TYR A 242 -13.71 18.23 -5.46
C TYR A 242 -13.79 18.84 -4.05
N ARG A 243 -14.71 18.34 -3.21
CA ARG A 243 -14.82 18.78 -1.83
C ARG A 243 -13.58 18.46 -1.03
N GLY A 244 -13.04 17.25 -1.20
CA GLY A 244 -11.79 16.85 -0.57
C GLY A 244 -10.60 17.69 -1.02
N GLU A 245 -10.44 17.90 -2.33
CA GLU A 245 -9.39 18.76 -2.89
C GLU A 245 -9.45 20.19 -2.31
N SER A 246 -10.66 20.78 -2.31
CA SER A 246 -10.87 22.13 -1.82
C SER A 246 -10.58 22.29 -0.34
N PHE A 247 -10.86 21.26 0.46
CA PHE A 247 -10.60 21.28 1.91
C PHE A 247 -9.14 20.99 2.22
N ALA A 248 -8.55 19.99 1.59
CA ALA A 248 -7.21 19.49 1.92
C ALA A 248 -6.09 20.27 1.21
N GLY A 249 -6.41 21.10 0.23
CA GLY A 249 -5.44 21.95 -0.47
C GLY A 249 -4.47 21.19 -1.39
N PHE A 250 -4.82 19.96 -1.81
CA PHE A 250 -4.02 19.21 -2.77
C PHE A 250 -4.89 18.66 -3.91
N PRO A 251 -4.35 18.56 -5.15
CA PRO A 251 -5.10 18.01 -6.26
C PRO A 251 -5.19 16.49 -6.16
N ALA A 252 -6.40 15.93 -6.14
CA ALA A 252 -6.61 14.47 -6.09
C ALA A 252 -5.93 13.74 -7.27
N ALA A 253 -5.78 14.43 -8.40
CA ALA A 253 -5.06 13.90 -9.57
C ALA A 253 -3.55 13.66 -9.31
N ALA A 254 -2.98 14.23 -8.25
CA ALA A 254 -1.61 13.99 -7.82
C ALA A 254 -1.49 12.74 -6.92
N VAL A 255 -2.61 12.26 -6.37
CA VAL A 255 -2.67 10.99 -5.63
C VAL A 255 -2.94 9.86 -6.61
N SER A 256 -1.88 9.36 -7.20
CA SER A 256 -1.93 8.39 -8.30
C SER A 256 -0.73 7.46 -8.30
N PRO A 257 -0.83 6.29 -7.65
CA PRO A 257 0.14 5.21 -7.77
C PRO A 257 0.50 4.85 -9.21
N GLU A 258 -0.49 4.85 -10.11
CA GLU A 258 -0.30 4.63 -11.56
C GLU A 258 0.70 5.63 -12.18
N LYS A 259 0.53 6.92 -11.89
CA LYS A 259 1.47 7.96 -12.36
C LYS A 259 2.82 7.87 -11.65
N ALA A 260 2.84 7.50 -10.40
CA ALA A 260 4.05 7.35 -9.62
C ALA A 260 4.99 6.30 -10.22
N VAL A 261 4.49 5.09 -10.52
CA VAL A 261 5.29 4.02 -11.13
C VAL A 261 5.68 4.32 -12.59
N ALA A 262 4.93 5.18 -13.28
CA ALA A 262 5.27 5.67 -14.61
C ALA A 262 6.35 6.76 -14.58
N ALA A 263 6.39 7.59 -13.54
CA ALA A 263 7.35 8.70 -13.42
C ALA A 263 8.75 8.21 -13.06
N ARG A 264 8.88 7.28 -12.12
CA ARG A 264 10.14 6.67 -11.71
C ARG A 264 10.07 5.15 -11.87
N PRO A 265 10.99 4.50 -12.60
CA PRO A 265 11.09 3.04 -12.65
C PRO A 265 11.71 2.50 -11.35
N PHE A 266 11.03 1.53 -10.75
CA PHE A 266 11.52 0.69 -9.64
C PHE A 266 10.79 -0.67 -9.70
N PRO A 267 11.35 -1.73 -9.10
CA PRO A 267 10.73 -3.03 -9.04
C PRO A 267 9.41 -3.02 -8.26
N VAL A 268 8.36 -3.61 -8.84
CA VAL A 268 7.06 -3.75 -8.18
C VAL A 268 6.51 -5.16 -8.30
N LEU A 269 6.02 -5.71 -7.17
CA LEU A 269 5.16 -6.88 -7.13
C LEU A 269 3.75 -6.40 -6.76
N LEU A 270 2.84 -6.47 -7.71
CA LEU A 270 1.42 -6.16 -7.50
C LEU A 270 0.69 -7.46 -7.16
N ILE A 271 -0.09 -7.43 -6.09
CA ILE A 271 -0.93 -8.55 -5.65
C ILE A 271 -2.37 -8.06 -5.76
N CYS A 272 -3.17 -8.81 -6.49
CA CYS A 272 -4.58 -8.52 -6.73
C CYS A 272 -5.42 -9.65 -6.15
N ASP A 273 -6.37 -9.33 -5.31
CA ASP A 273 -7.34 -10.26 -4.75
C ASP A 273 -8.51 -10.41 -5.71
N GLU A 274 -8.74 -11.64 -6.24
CA GLU A 274 -9.70 -11.86 -7.34
C GLU A 274 -11.11 -11.42 -7.01
N LYS A 275 -11.54 -11.59 -5.75
CA LYS A 275 -12.88 -11.22 -5.25
C LYS A 275 -12.89 -9.89 -4.49
N ASP A 276 -11.93 -9.03 -4.75
CA ASP A 276 -11.90 -7.70 -4.15
C ASP A 276 -12.99 -6.82 -4.75
N GLU A 277 -14.02 -6.56 -3.96
CA GLU A 277 -15.11 -5.65 -4.33
C GLU A 277 -14.81 -4.19 -3.98
N ALA A 278 -13.82 -3.93 -3.13
CA ALA A 278 -13.44 -2.59 -2.72
C ALA A 278 -12.51 -1.92 -3.75
N LEU A 279 -11.46 -2.63 -4.15
CA LEU A 279 -10.48 -2.21 -5.15
C LEU A 279 -10.24 -3.35 -6.16
N PRO A 280 -11.14 -3.52 -7.14
CA PRO A 280 -11.04 -4.61 -8.11
C PRO A 280 -9.70 -4.68 -8.83
N CYS A 281 -9.33 -5.87 -9.32
CA CYS A 281 -8.05 -6.16 -9.99
C CYS A 281 -7.67 -5.18 -11.10
N ARG A 282 -8.65 -4.52 -11.73
CA ARG A 282 -8.39 -3.49 -12.73
C ARG A 282 -7.47 -2.36 -12.24
N HIS A 283 -7.46 -2.06 -10.93
CA HIS A 283 -6.56 -1.07 -10.36
C HIS A 283 -5.10 -1.55 -10.41
N SER A 284 -4.85 -2.79 -10.00
CA SER A 284 -3.52 -3.41 -10.11
C SER A 284 -3.08 -3.54 -11.56
N GLU A 285 -4.01 -3.87 -12.47
CA GLU A 285 -3.73 -3.96 -13.91
C GLU A 285 -3.36 -2.59 -14.52
N MET A 286 -4.06 -1.50 -14.14
CA MET A 286 -3.71 -0.13 -14.56
C MET A 286 -2.31 0.25 -14.09
N ILE A 287 -1.96 -0.01 -12.83
CA ILE A 287 -0.63 0.24 -12.28
C ILE A 287 0.40 -0.62 -13.00
N TYR A 288 0.10 -1.91 -13.22
CA TYR A 288 0.99 -2.81 -13.95
C TYR A 288 1.26 -2.32 -15.38
N ALA A 289 0.23 -1.89 -16.09
CA ALA A 289 0.38 -1.34 -17.44
C ALA A 289 1.27 -0.09 -17.47
N ALA A 290 1.13 0.79 -16.46
CA ALA A 290 1.88 2.04 -16.37
C ALA A 290 3.32 1.88 -15.87
N ALA A 291 3.63 0.84 -15.09
CA ALA A 291 4.93 0.62 -14.48
C ALA A 291 6.02 0.41 -15.55
N ARG A 292 7.13 1.15 -15.39
CA ARG A 292 8.29 1.12 -16.32
C ARG A 292 9.45 0.27 -15.82
N GLY A 293 9.50 0.00 -14.50
CA GLY A 293 10.51 -0.87 -13.88
C GLY A 293 10.18 -2.35 -14.03
N PRO A 294 11.02 -3.24 -13.49
CA PRO A 294 10.70 -4.65 -13.33
C PRO A 294 9.36 -4.81 -12.61
N LYS A 295 8.46 -5.62 -13.15
CA LYS A 295 7.09 -5.70 -12.63
C LYS A 295 6.56 -7.11 -12.66
N GLN A 296 5.80 -7.46 -11.64
CA GLN A 296 5.08 -8.71 -11.51
C GLN A 296 3.64 -8.40 -11.09
N LEU A 297 2.68 -9.20 -11.58
CA LEU A 297 1.29 -9.17 -11.15
C LEU A 297 0.89 -10.58 -10.75
N TRP A 298 0.40 -10.72 -9.53
CA TRP A 298 -0.15 -11.98 -9.03
C TRP A 298 -1.62 -11.78 -8.66
N VAL A 299 -2.49 -12.50 -9.37
CA VAL A 299 -3.90 -12.60 -9.05
C VAL A 299 -4.09 -13.77 -8.09
N VAL A 300 -4.68 -13.51 -6.91
CA VAL A 300 -4.90 -14.51 -5.87
C VAL A 300 -6.32 -15.06 -5.99
N PRO A 301 -6.49 -16.31 -6.48
CA PRO A 301 -7.82 -16.85 -6.73
C PRO A 301 -8.64 -16.95 -5.44
N GLY A 302 -9.85 -16.42 -5.48
CA GLY A 302 -10.83 -16.48 -4.42
C GLY A 302 -10.60 -15.52 -3.24
N ALA A 303 -9.50 -14.78 -3.19
CA ALA A 303 -9.19 -13.85 -2.11
C ALA A 303 -10.07 -12.61 -2.18
N TYR A 304 -10.49 -12.13 -1.01
CA TYR A 304 -11.17 -10.86 -0.81
C TYR A 304 -10.14 -9.76 -0.51
N HIS A 305 -10.59 -8.52 -0.39
CA HIS A 305 -9.75 -7.35 -0.15
C HIS A 305 -8.71 -7.55 0.95
N THR A 306 -7.42 -7.43 0.63
CA THR A 306 -6.26 -7.61 1.52
C THR A 306 -6.20 -8.98 2.23
N ALA A 307 -6.70 -10.03 1.59
CA ALA A 307 -6.77 -11.35 2.18
C ALA A 307 -5.78 -12.36 1.60
N ALA A 308 -4.86 -11.95 0.71
CA ALA A 308 -3.96 -12.86 0.02
C ALA A 308 -3.10 -13.69 0.97
N LEU A 309 -2.55 -13.08 2.04
CA LEU A 309 -1.77 -13.79 3.05
C LEU A 309 -2.59 -14.88 3.75
N GLY A 310 -3.85 -14.60 4.08
CA GLY A 310 -4.75 -15.58 4.71
C GLY A 310 -5.19 -16.71 3.76
N PHE A 311 -5.40 -16.38 2.48
CA PHE A 311 -5.88 -17.34 1.48
C PHE A 311 -4.78 -18.26 0.92
N ARG A 312 -3.57 -17.73 0.75
CA ARG A 312 -2.42 -18.42 0.16
C ARG A 312 -1.14 -18.14 0.94
N PRO A 313 -1.07 -18.50 2.24
CA PRO A 313 0.01 -18.06 3.14
C PRO A 313 1.40 -18.44 2.64
N GLU A 314 1.58 -19.69 2.21
CA GLU A 314 2.89 -20.17 1.76
C GLU A 314 3.31 -19.53 0.42
N GLU A 315 2.38 -19.35 -0.49
CA GLU A 315 2.65 -18.72 -1.77
C GLU A 315 2.93 -17.22 -1.60
N PHE A 316 2.17 -16.54 -0.75
CA PHE A 316 2.38 -15.12 -0.43
C PHE A 316 3.78 -14.89 0.14
N ARG A 317 4.13 -15.63 1.22
CA ARG A 317 5.45 -15.56 1.85
C ARG A 317 6.57 -15.82 0.84
N ARG A 318 6.47 -16.92 0.09
CA ARG A 318 7.47 -17.29 -0.91
C ARG A 318 7.65 -16.18 -1.97
N ARG A 319 6.56 -15.64 -2.53
CA ARG A 319 6.62 -14.60 -3.57
C ARG A 319 7.24 -13.31 -3.05
N VAL A 320 6.82 -12.85 -1.88
CA VAL A 320 7.33 -11.62 -1.27
C VAL A 320 8.82 -11.77 -0.93
N LEU A 321 9.21 -12.86 -0.26
CA LEU A 321 10.59 -13.10 0.12
C LEU A 321 11.51 -13.27 -1.09
N SER A 322 11.09 -14.04 -2.11
CA SER A 322 11.86 -14.19 -3.35
C SER A 322 11.99 -12.86 -4.10
N PHE A 323 10.94 -12.04 -4.11
CA PHE A 323 10.97 -10.73 -4.73
C PHE A 323 11.99 -9.82 -4.05
N PHE A 324 11.94 -9.65 -2.74
CA PHE A 324 12.91 -8.82 -2.03
C PHE A 324 14.34 -9.39 -2.11
N ALA A 325 14.52 -10.71 -2.01
CA ALA A 325 15.84 -11.33 -2.15
C ALA A 325 16.49 -11.05 -3.51
N THR A 326 15.70 -10.94 -4.57
CA THR A 326 16.21 -10.58 -5.91
C THR A 326 16.90 -9.21 -5.91
N TYR A 327 16.43 -8.28 -5.07
CA TYR A 327 16.94 -6.91 -5.02
C TYR A 327 17.84 -6.63 -3.81
N SER A 328 17.92 -7.53 -2.83
CA SER A 328 18.93 -7.50 -1.75
C SER A 328 20.27 -8.09 -2.18
N ASN A 329 20.25 -9.06 -3.10
CA ASN A 329 21.42 -9.83 -3.52
C ASN A 329 21.76 -9.58 -4.99
N ALA A 330 22.16 -8.38 -5.34
CA ALA A 330 22.58 -8.04 -6.71
C ALA A 330 23.79 -8.85 -7.23
N SER A 331 24.33 -9.79 -6.44
CA SER A 331 25.43 -10.70 -6.78
C SER A 331 25.01 -12.13 -7.11
N VAL A 332 23.72 -12.50 -6.94
CA VAL A 332 23.22 -13.85 -7.33
C VAL A 332 22.45 -13.72 -8.64
N PRO A 333 22.83 -14.45 -9.72
CA PRO A 333 22.05 -14.46 -10.95
C PRO A 333 20.62 -14.95 -10.64
N ALA A 334 19.65 -14.11 -10.92
CA ALA A 334 18.24 -14.42 -10.70
C ALA A 334 17.87 -15.70 -11.45
N ALA A 335 17.35 -16.69 -10.74
CA ALA A 335 16.57 -17.74 -11.39
C ALA A 335 15.42 -17.09 -12.15
N ALA A 336 15.28 -17.42 -13.44
CA ALA A 336 14.25 -16.84 -14.30
C ALA A 336 12.87 -16.93 -13.60
N PRO A 337 12.05 -15.87 -13.64
CA PRO A 337 10.71 -15.92 -13.09
C PRO A 337 9.92 -17.06 -13.74
N PRO A 338 9.08 -17.79 -12.99
CA PRO A 338 8.24 -18.81 -13.59
C PRO A 338 7.38 -18.18 -14.69
N PRO A 339 7.15 -18.88 -15.81
CA PRO A 339 6.37 -18.35 -16.91
C PRO A 339 4.98 -17.92 -16.41
N SER A 340 4.52 -16.78 -16.90
CA SER A 340 3.16 -16.29 -16.64
C SER A 340 2.16 -17.39 -16.99
N PRO A 341 1.12 -17.63 -16.19
CA PRO A 341 0.11 -18.62 -16.52
C PRO A 341 -0.49 -18.25 -17.88
N THR A 342 -0.37 -19.19 -18.81
CA THR A 342 -1.07 -19.11 -20.09
C THR A 342 -2.57 -18.99 -19.80
N PRO A 343 -3.32 -18.11 -20.48
CA PRO A 343 -4.77 -18.07 -20.33
C PRO A 343 -5.33 -19.47 -20.58
N SER A 344 -6.06 -20.01 -19.60
CA SER A 344 -6.76 -21.29 -19.75
C SER A 344 -7.63 -21.21 -20.99
N ALA A 345 -7.39 -22.14 -21.91
CA ALA A 345 -8.26 -22.33 -23.06
C ALA A 345 -9.70 -22.51 -22.55
N ALA A 346 -10.61 -21.75 -23.11
CA ALA A 346 -12.03 -21.79 -22.78
C ALA A 346 -12.54 -23.22 -22.79
N ASP A 347 -13.17 -23.62 -21.68
CA ASP A 347 -13.90 -24.86 -21.50
C ASP A 347 -14.99 -24.94 -22.61
N PRO A 348 -15.03 -26.00 -23.43
CA PRO A 348 -16.05 -26.12 -24.46
C PRO A 348 -17.40 -26.31 -23.78
N ARG A 349 -18.35 -25.43 -24.09
CA ARG A 349 -19.75 -25.56 -23.67
C ARG A 349 -20.31 -26.91 -24.06
N PRO A 350 -21.06 -27.63 -23.21
CA PRO A 350 -21.72 -28.86 -23.60
C PRO A 350 -22.82 -28.54 -24.63
N GLU A 351 -22.75 -29.24 -25.76
CA GLU A 351 -23.78 -29.24 -26.80
C GLU A 351 -25.14 -29.66 -26.22
N ALA A 352 -26.14 -28.82 -26.46
CA ALA A 352 -27.54 -29.14 -26.18
C ALA A 352 -27.95 -30.34 -27.05
N LYS A 353 -28.18 -31.48 -26.41
CA LYS A 353 -28.84 -32.63 -27.07
C LYS A 353 -30.33 -32.31 -27.25
N ASP A 354 -30.72 -32.14 -28.51
CA ASP A 354 -32.10 -32.22 -28.96
C ASP A 354 -32.75 -33.50 -28.47
N ARG A 355 -33.87 -33.40 -27.78
CA ARG A 355 -34.82 -34.51 -27.63
C ARG A 355 -36.06 -34.20 -28.46
N LYS A 356 -36.29 -35.15 -29.36
CA LYS A 356 -37.55 -35.30 -30.06
C LYS A 356 -38.72 -35.57 -29.09
#